data_8025c5a5d1551e29ed6efccbf65f593b
#
_entry.id   8025c5a5d1551e29ed6efccbf65f593b
#
_cell.length_a   1.000
_cell.length_b   1.000
_cell.length_c   1.000
_cell.angle_alpha   90.00
_cell.angle_beta   90.00
_cell.angle_gamma   90.00
#
_symmetry.space_group_name_H-M   'P 1'
#
loop_
_entity.id
_entity.type
_entity.pdbx_description
1 polymer ?
#
loop_
_entity_poly.entity_id
_entity_poly.type
_entity_poly.pdbx_seq_one_letter_code
_entity_poly.pdbx_strand_id
1 'polypeptide(L)'
;MKYVQYINFILKDVIKKEKNLILYGQNINAGSCISGLTRGLGDINTGLTINTPNSENTLVGIGFGLMLNGTSSIFFMKQMDFLLLGMDHLVNTYNIIRQSTPKASFTIFPVNVDSGYEGPQSLLNNFNDFCSIADIEGYSFSNKIDTEKIISNYLIKPGFRIMSPSQRLLLSDVIDLDVLYNDKDYKYFQYLKGENITIVCFNYSLPYGIVLNEALKESDICVSLFSINIYTKFDYSYIINDIKNTNNLIIIDDSKSNNKASDILLKEVYSCCQIDQVIIIDRKDEQNRFYPRQDKLDIDYSAVVNQFVS
;
A
#
# COMPACT_ATOMS: atom_id res chain seq x y z
N MET A 1 12.32 -16.51 2.70
CA MET A 1 10.92 -16.80 2.28
C MET A 1 10.49 -15.70 1.32
N LYS A 2 9.85 -16.05 0.21
CA LYS A 2 9.33 -15.05 -0.72
C LYS A 2 8.13 -14.31 -0.13
N TYR A 3 8.01 -13.02 -0.45
CA TYR A 3 7.00 -12.15 0.16
C TYR A 3 5.57 -12.61 -0.14
N VAL A 4 5.30 -13.11 -1.34
CA VAL A 4 3.99 -13.71 -1.68
C VAL A 4 3.63 -14.88 -0.77
N GLN A 5 4.61 -15.71 -0.40
CA GLN A 5 4.38 -16.85 0.50
C GLN A 5 4.05 -16.37 1.91
N TYR A 6 4.71 -15.29 2.35
CA TYR A 6 4.46 -14.69 3.66
C TYR A 6 3.06 -14.07 3.73
N ILE A 7 2.66 -13.28 2.73
CA ILE A 7 1.30 -12.73 2.66
C ILE A 7 0.25 -13.86 2.64
N ASN A 8 0.45 -14.90 1.81
CA ASN A 8 -0.45 -16.06 1.77
C ASN A 8 -0.57 -16.76 3.13
N PHE A 9 0.55 -16.88 3.86
CA PHE A 9 0.55 -17.46 5.20
C PHE A 9 -0.32 -16.64 6.17
N ILE A 10 -0.18 -15.31 6.20
CA ILE A 10 -0.99 -14.43 7.05
C ILE A 10 -2.47 -14.46 6.64
N LEU A 11 -2.76 -14.39 5.33
CA LEU A 11 -4.12 -14.51 4.82
C LEU A 11 -4.78 -15.82 5.32
N LYS A 12 -4.06 -16.94 5.25
CA LYS A 12 -4.55 -18.22 5.76
C LYS A 12 -4.84 -18.17 7.25
N ASP A 13 -3.95 -17.57 8.04
CA ASP A 13 -4.15 -17.46 9.49
C ASP A 13 -5.38 -16.64 9.87
N VAL A 14 -5.66 -15.57 9.14
CA VAL A 14 -6.85 -14.74 9.36
C VAL A 14 -8.12 -15.44 8.87
N ILE A 15 -8.12 -15.95 7.64
CA ILE A 15 -9.30 -16.52 6.99
C ILE A 15 -9.81 -17.77 7.74
N LYS A 16 -8.92 -18.64 8.20
CA LYS A 16 -9.33 -19.87 8.92
C LYS A 16 -10.05 -19.60 10.24
N LYS A 17 -9.92 -18.40 10.81
CA LYS A 17 -10.58 -18.00 12.06
C LYS A 17 -12.00 -17.49 11.84
N GLU A 18 -12.34 -17.16 10.59
CA GLU A 18 -13.62 -16.57 10.23
C GLU A 18 -14.61 -17.62 9.73
N LYS A 19 -15.85 -17.44 10.13
CA LYS A 19 -16.97 -18.27 9.66
C LYS A 19 -17.78 -17.52 8.61
N ASN A 20 -18.27 -18.23 7.59
CA ASN A 20 -19.14 -17.68 6.56
C ASN A 20 -18.52 -16.54 5.73
N LEU A 21 -17.19 -16.49 5.63
CA LEU A 21 -16.49 -15.52 4.79
C LEU A 21 -16.64 -15.90 3.31
N ILE A 22 -16.94 -14.92 2.47
CA ILE A 22 -17.00 -15.13 1.02
C ILE A 22 -15.70 -14.62 0.38
N LEU A 23 -14.96 -15.53 -0.24
CA LEU A 23 -13.79 -15.22 -1.07
C LEU A 23 -14.19 -15.31 -2.53
N TYR A 24 -13.94 -14.28 -3.31
CA TYR A 24 -14.29 -14.31 -4.73
C TYR A 24 -13.31 -13.49 -5.57
N GLY A 25 -13.25 -13.78 -6.85
CA GLY A 25 -12.38 -13.13 -7.81
C GLY A 25 -11.93 -14.05 -8.92
N GLN A 26 -11.23 -13.49 -9.90
CA GLN A 26 -10.71 -14.27 -11.03
C GLN A 26 -9.49 -15.08 -10.60
N ASN A 27 -9.49 -16.38 -10.91
CA ASN A 27 -8.35 -17.30 -10.67
C ASN A 27 -7.87 -17.37 -9.21
N ILE A 28 -8.76 -17.18 -8.26
CA ILE A 28 -8.39 -17.23 -6.82
C ILE A 28 -8.19 -18.67 -6.33
N ASN A 29 -8.87 -19.65 -6.94
CA ASN A 29 -8.79 -21.07 -6.61
C ASN A 29 -8.52 -21.93 -7.85
N ALA A 30 -7.87 -21.36 -8.88
CA ALA A 30 -7.51 -22.04 -10.12
C ALA A 30 -6.27 -21.40 -10.75
N GLY A 31 -5.59 -22.11 -11.63
CA GLY A 31 -4.44 -21.62 -12.37
C GLY A 31 -3.30 -21.17 -11.46
N SER A 32 -2.80 -19.96 -11.65
CA SER A 32 -1.69 -19.40 -10.86
C SER A 32 -2.08 -19.01 -9.43
N CYS A 33 -3.39 -18.98 -9.10
CA CYS A 33 -3.89 -18.46 -7.82
C CYS A 33 -3.34 -17.06 -7.53
N ILE A 34 -3.46 -16.15 -8.50
CA ILE A 34 -2.92 -14.78 -8.46
C ILE A 34 -1.42 -14.82 -8.05
N SER A 35 -0.60 -15.47 -8.87
CA SER A 35 0.85 -15.66 -8.63
C SER A 35 1.18 -16.34 -7.29
N GLY A 36 0.27 -17.16 -6.77
CA GLY A 36 0.41 -17.87 -5.51
C GLY A 36 -0.20 -17.17 -4.30
N LEU A 37 -0.63 -15.93 -4.44
CA LEU A 37 -1.18 -15.12 -3.35
C LEU A 37 -2.40 -15.78 -2.66
N THR A 38 -3.30 -16.38 -3.46
CA THR A 38 -4.54 -17.01 -2.96
C THR A 38 -4.47 -18.54 -2.88
N ARG A 39 -3.29 -19.12 -3.07
CA ARG A 39 -3.13 -20.58 -3.12
C ARG A 39 -3.55 -21.25 -1.82
N GLY A 40 -4.50 -22.20 -1.94
CA GLY A 40 -5.03 -22.97 -0.82
C GLY A 40 -5.92 -22.17 0.14
N LEU A 41 -6.34 -20.95 -0.18
CA LEU A 41 -7.32 -20.22 0.64
C LEU A 41 -8.68 -20.90 0.60
N GLY A 42 -9.09 -21.43 -0.57
CA GLY A 42 -10.37 -22.14 -0.71
C GLY A 42 -10.44 -23.42 0.13
N ASP A 43 -9.31 -24.07 0.37
CA ASP A 43 -9.26 -25.33 1.13
C ASP A 43 -9.47 -25.12 2.63
N ILE A 44 -9.12 -23.93 3.12
CA ILE A 44 -9.22 -23.57 4.55
C ILE A 44 -10.41 -22.69 4.89
N ASN A 45 -11.03 -22.05 3.89
CA ASN A 45 -12.19 -21.22 4.09
C ASN A 45 -13.43 -22.06 4.38
N THR A 46 -14.05 -21.85 5.53
CA THR A 46 -15.28 -22.55 5.92
C THR A 46 -16.55 -21.97 5.27
N GLY A 47 -16.43 -20.79 4.66
CA GLY A 47 -17.45 -20.15 3.86
C GLY A 47 -17.38 -20.54 2.38
N LEU A 48 -17.71 -19.60 1.51
CA LEU A 48 -17.77 -19.83 0.07
C LEU A 48 -16.56 -19.26 -0.64
N THR A 49 -15.95 -20.02 -1.56
CA THR A 49 -14.85 -19.56 -2.42
C THR A 49 -15.25 -19.71 -3.89
N ILE A 50 -15.29 -18.59 -4.62
CA ILE A 50 -15.83 -18.54 -5.98
C ILE A 50 -14.82 -17.96 -6.94
N ASN A 51 -14.45 -18.73 -7.99
CA ASN A 51 -13.82 -18.14 -9.17
C ASN A 51 -14.88 -17.44 -10.02
N THR A 52 -14.68 -16.16 -10.30
CA THR A 52 -15.62 -15.34 -11.06
C THR A 52 -15.11 -15.04 -12.46
N PRO A 53 -16.01 -14.73 -13.42
CA PRO A 53 -15.61 -14.05 -14.65
C PRO A 53 -15.17 -12.61 -14.35
N ASN A 54 -14.61 -11.94 -15.37
CA ASN A 54 -14.27 -10.52 -15.30
C ASN A 54 -15.56 -9.68 -15.42
N SER A 55 -15.92 -9.00 -14.37
CA SER A 55 -17.03 -8.06 -14.32
C SER A 55 -16.89 -7.19 -13.07
N GLU A 56 -15.84 -6.40 -13.03
CA GLU A 56 -15.39 -5.68 -11.85
C GLU A 56 -16.48 -4.78 -11.28
N ASN A 57 -17.25 -4.10 -12.12
CA ASN A 57 -18.39 -3.30 -11.66
C ASN A 57 -19.40 -4.14 -10.87
N THR A 58 -19.82 -5.27 -11.43
CA THR A 58 -20.76 -6.19 -10.76
C THR A 58 -20.14 -6.76 -9.47
N LEU A 59 -18.85 -7.14 -9.51
CA LEU A 59 -18.20 -7.78 -8.38
C LEU A 59 -17.98 -6.81 -7.21
N VAL A 60 -17.69 -5.54 -7.48
CA VAL A 60 -17.64 -4.49 -6.44
C VAL A 60 -19.03 -4.25 -5.86
N GLY A 61 -20.06 -4.16 -6.70
CA GLY A 61 -21.45 -4.03 -6.26
C GLY A 61 -21.93 -5.21 -5.38
N ILE A 62 -21.56 -6.45 -5.74
CA ILE A 62 -21.81 -7.64 -4.92
C ILE A 62 -21.17 -7.52 -3.54
N GLY A 63 -19.90 -7.07 -3.46
CA GLY A 63 -19.20 -6.89 -2.18
C GLY A 63 -19.90 -5.92 -1.24
N PHE A 64 -20.37 -4.79 -1.75
CA PHE A 64 -21.17 -3.84 -0.96
C PHE A 64 -22.51 -4.44 -0.54
N GLY A 65 -23.19 -5.16 -1.44
CA GLY A 65 -24.45 -5.83 -1.11
C GLY A 65 -24.28 -6.89 -0.02
N LEU A 66 -23.21 -7.69 -0.07
CA LEU A 66 -22.88 -8.67 0.97
C LEU A 66 -22.60 -7.98 2.31
N MET A 67 -21.78 -6.93 2.32
CA MET A 67 -21.46 -6.17 3.53
C MET A 67 -22.72 -5.59 4.19
N LEU A 68 -23.61 -5.00 3.41
CA LEU A 68 -24.88 -4.45 3.91
C LEU A 68 -25.81 -5.53 4.46
N ASN A 69 -25.76 -6.73 3.90
CA ASN A 69 -26.53 -7.89 4.38
C ASN A 69 -25.85 -8.63 5.56
N GLY A 70 -24.76 -8.10 6.12
CA GLY A 70 -24.07 -8.68 7.27
C GLY A 70 -23.14 -9.85 6.94
N THR A 71 -22.74 -10.00 5.67
CA THR A 71 -21.83 -11.06 5.22
C THR A 71 -20.47 -10.45 4.86
N SER A 72 -19.42 -10.91 5.52
CA SER A 72 -18.05 -10.48 5.22
C SER A 72 -17.53 -11.09 3.92
N SER A 73 -16.81 -10.29 3.14
CA SER A 73 -16.27 -10.76 1.86
C SER A 73 -14.92 -10.12 1.52
N ILE A 74 -14.12 -10.87 0.74
CA ILE A 74 -12.86 -10.39 0.15
C ILE A 74 -12.94 -10.61 -1.35
N PHE A 75 -12.80 -9.51 -2.10
CA PHE A 75 -12.67 -9.54 -3.55
C PHE A 75 -11.19 -9.46 -3.93
N PHE A 76 -10.61 -10.59 -4.34
CA PHE A 76 -9.26 -10.64 -4.85
C PHE A 76 -9.22 -10.27 -6.33
N MET A 77 -8.38 -9.29 -6.68
CA MET A 77 -8.21 -8.84 -8.07
C MET A 77 -6.79 -9.09 -8.54
N LYS A 78 -6.66 -9.54 -9.78
CA LYS A 78 -5.36 -9.80 -10.39
C LYS A 78 -4.52 -8.53 -10.55
N GLN A 79 -5.17 -7.41 -10.89
CA GLN A 79 -4.54 -6.11 -11.12
C GLN A 79 -5.44 -4.99 -10.58
N MET A 80 -4.82 -4.01 -9.91
CA MET A 80 -5.55 -2.86 -9.38
C MET A 80 -6.20 -2.01 -10.48
N ASP A 81 -5.56 -1.92 -11.63
CA ASP A 81 -6.05 -1.09 -12.75
C ASP A 81 -7.46 -1.49 -13.21
N PHE A 82 -7.85 -2.74 -13.06
CA PHE A 82 -9.21 -3.19 -13.38
C PHE A 82 -10.26 -2.61 -12.44
N LEU A 83 -9.85 -2.07 -11.29
CA LEU A 83 -10.77 -1.39 -10.37
C LEU A 83 -11.37 -0.12 -10.99
N LEU A 84 -10.77 0.45 -12.04
CA LEU A 84 -11.38 1.52 -12.84
C LEU A 84 -12.78 1.16 -13.31
N LEU A 85 -13.05 -0.10 -13.64
CA LEU A 85 -14.37 -0.57 -14.05
C LEU A 85 -15.36 -0.62 -12.89
N GLY A 86 -14.90 -0.63 -11.65
CA GLY A 86 -15.70 -0.62 -10.43
C GLY A 86 -15.87 0.75 -9.79
N MET A 87 -15.34 1.81 -10.39
CA MET A 87 -15.30 3.16 -9.81
C MET A 87 -16.68 3.72 -9.50
N ASP A 88 -17.70 3.40 -10.29
CA ASP A 88 -19.07 3.84 -10.02
C ASP A 88 -19.51 3.43 -8.61
N HIS A 89 -19.32 2.17 -8.25
CA HIS A 89 -19.66 1.69 -6.90
C HIS A 89 -18.77 2.28 -5.81
N LEU A 90 -17.49 2.52 -6.08
CA LEU A 90 -16.58 3.14 -5.12
C LEU A 90 -16.98 4.59 -4.81
N VAL A 91 -17.50 5.31 -5.80
CA VAL A 91 -17.93 6.70 -5.62
C VAL A 91 -19.39 6.76 -5.21
N ASN A 92 -20.30 6.28 -6.05
CA ASN A 92 -21.74 6.49 -5.85
C ASN A 92 -22.30 5.58 -4.74
N THR A 93 -22.11 4.26 -4.83
CA THR A 93 -22.65 3.33 -3.84
C THR A 93 -22.00 3.54 -2.48
N TYR A 94 -20.69 3.61 -2.42
CA TYR A 94 -19.96 3.78 -1.16
C TYR A 94 -20.33 5.10 -0.46
N ASN A 95 -20.41 6.22 -1.18
CA ASN A 95 -20.80 7.50 -0.57
C ASN A 95 -22.18 7.48 0.07
N ILE A 96 -23.11 6.69 -0.47
CA ILE A 96 -24.45 6.53 0.14
C ILE A 96 -24.34 5.71 1.44
N ILE A 97 -23.58 4.64 1.44
CA ILE A 97 -23.56 3.65 2.53
C ILE A 97 -22.47 3.90 3.58
N ARG A 98 -21.50 4.77 3.33
CA ARG A 98 -20.36 5.00 4.23
C ARG A 98 -20.74 5.47 5.64
N GLN A 99 -21.90 6.11 5.81
CA GLN A 99 -22.40 6.53 7.12
C GLN A 99 -23.13 5.39 7.85
N SER A 100 -23.43 4.29 7.16
CA SER A 100 -23.94 3.10 7.82
C SER A 100 -22.84 2.50 8.69
N THR A 101 -23.24 1.84 9.77
CA THR A 101 -22.33 1.07 10.62
C THR A 101 -22.44 -0.41 10.27
N PRO A 102 -21.79 -0.90 9.21
CA PRO A 102 -21.92 -2.29 8.80
C PRO A 102 -21.31 -3.20 9.88
N LYS A 103 -21.95 -4.34 10.10
CA LYS A 103 -21.44 -5.38 11.01
C LYS A 103 -20.49 -6.34 10.31
N ALA A 104 -20.42 -6.29 8.99
CA ALA A 104 -19.55 -7.11 8.14
C ALA A 104 -18.50 -6.28 7.43
N SER A 105 -17.49 -6.94 6.90
CA SER A 105 -16.41 -6.33 6.12
C SER A 105 -16.61 -6.53 4.63
N PHE A 106 -16.15 -5.55 3.85
CA PHE A 106 -15.83 -5.73 2.45
C PHE A 106 -14.41 -5.24 2.19
N THR A 107 -13.54 -6.14 1.77
CA THR A 107 -12.15 -5.79 1.43
C THR A 107 -11.91 -6.12 -0.04
N ILE A 108 -11.47 -5.14 -0.82
CA ILE A 108 -10.90 -5.38 -2.14
C ILE A 108 -9.39 -5.59 -1.96
N PHE A 109 -8.88 -6.69 -2.50
CA PHE A 109 -7.48 -7.07 -2.38
C PHE A 109 -6.85 -7.20 -3.79
N PRO A 110 -6.57 -6.07 -4.46
CA PRO A 110 -5.96 -6.05 -5.78
C PRO A 110 -4.44 -6.11 -5.67
N VAL A 111 -3.76 -6.70 -6.65
CA VAL A 111 -2.31 -6.59 -6.78
C VAL A 111 -1.98 -5.27 -7.48
N ASN A 112 -1.11 -4.47 -6.89
CA ASN A 112 -0.57 -3.27 -7.54
C ASN A 112 0.47 -3.68 -8.57
N VAL A 113 0.20 -3.42 -9.87
CA VAL A 113 1.09 -3.82 -10.98
C VAL A 113 2.18 -2.78 -11.15
N ASP A 114 3.30 -3.01 -10.50
CA ASP A 114 4.46 -2.13 -10.43
C ASP A 114 5.79 -2.84 -10.78
N SER A 115 5.72 -3.96 -11.54
CA SER A 115 6.91 -4.71 -11.97
C SER A 115 7.14 -4.70 -13.47
N GLY A 116 6.60 -3.73 -14.18
CA GLY A 116 6.76 -3.53 -15.60
C GLY A 116 5.44 -3.40 -16.37
N TYR A 117 5.54 -3.33 -17.69
CA TYR A 117 4.40 -3.12 -18.55
C TYR A 117 3.64 -4.44 -18.80
N GLU A 118 2.40 -4.51 -18.35
CA GLU A 118 1.48 -5.63 -18.60
C GLU A 118 0.29 -5.25 -19.50
N GLY A 119 0.32 -4.07 -20.10
CA GLY A 119 -0.73 -3.54 -20.97
C GLY A 119 -0.93 -2.03 -20.75
N PRO A 120 -1.73 -1.36 -21.58
CA PRO A 120 -1.94 0.09 -21.49
C PRO A 120 -2.46 0.54 -20.10
N GLN A 121 -3.30 -0.26 -19.44
CA GLN A 121 -3.87 0.04 -18.14
C GLN A 121 -2.82 0.05 -17.02
N SER A 122 -1.74 -0.74 -17.11
CA SER A 122 -0.68 -0.75 -16.09
C SER A 122 0.09 0.58 -15.97
N LEU A 123 -0.14 1.51 -16.90
CA LEU A 123 0.35 2.87 -16.82
C LEU A 123 -0.42 3.73 -15.80
N LEU A 124 -1.62 3.31 -15.43
CA LEU A 124 -2.51 4.07 -14.53
C LEU A 124 -2.25 3.78 -13.05
N ASN A 125 -1.60 2.69 -12.74
CA ASN A 125 -1.29 2.13 -11.41
C ASN A 125 -1.12 3.17 -10.28
N ASN A 126 -2.24 3.76 -9.88
CA ASN A 126 -2.32 4.91 -9.00
C ASN A 126 -3.20 4.58 -7.79
N PHE A 127 -2.65 3.86 -6.82
CA PHE A 127 -3.42 3.45 -5.65
C PHE A 127 -4.00 4.65 -4.88
N ASN A 128 -3.21 5.72 -4.75
CA ASN A 128 -3.66 6.94 -4.10
C ASN A 128 -4.88 7.55 -4.78
N ASP A 129 -4.96 7.56 -6.11
CA ASP A 129 -6.10 8.11 -6.83
C ASP A 129 -7.39 7.35 -6.53
N PHE A 130 -7.34 6.01 -6.48
CA PHE A 130 -8.51 5.20 -6.10
C PHE A 130 -9.00 5.50 -4.68
N CYS A 131 -8.08 5.73 -3.75
CA CYS A 131 -8.44 6.04 -2.37
C CYS A 131 -8.95 7.48 -2.22
N SER A 132 -8.29 8.45 -2.85
CA SER A 132 -8.59 9.88 -2.69
C SER A 132 -9.92 10.30 -3.29
N ILE A 133 -10.37 9.62 -4.35
CA ILE A 133 -11.58 10.02 -5.09
C ILE A 133 -12.86 9.93 -4.24
N ALA A 134 -12.89 9.03 -3.28
CA ALA A 134 -14.04 8.82 -2.39
C ALA A 134 -13.64 8.67 -0.91
N ASP A 135 -12.45 9.12 -0.54
CA ASP A 135 -11.91 9.02 0.82
C ASP A 135 -12.02 7.59 1.38
N ILE A 136 -11.46 6.64 0.62
CA ILE A 136 -11.48 5.20 0.93
C ILE A 136 -10.22 4.85 1.71
N GLU A 137 -10.36 4.11 2.80
CA GLU A 137 -9.21 3.54 3.50
C GLU A 137 -8.46 2.56 2.59
N GLY A 138 -7.24 2.93 2.19
CA GLY A 138 -6.34 2.11 1.40
C GLY A 138 -5.06 1.82 2.16
N TYR A 139 -4.63 0.56 2.14
CA TYR A 139 -3.44 0.11 2.85
C TYR A 139 -2.44 -0.53 1.91
N SER A 140 -1.18 -0.05 1.97
CA SER A 140 -0.01 -0.72 1.40
C SER A 140 0.86 -1.29 2.53
N PHE A 141 1.67 -2.28 2.20
CA PHE A 141 2.59 -2.91 3.14
C PHE A 141 3.78 -3.48 2.38
N SER A 142 4.95 -3.54 3.02
CA SER A 142 6.19 -3.95 2.38
C SER A 142 7.18 -4.66 3.31
N ASN A 143 7.07 -4.48 4.63
CA ASN A 143 7.86 -5.18 5.63
C ASN A 143 7.04 -6.29 6.28
N LYS A 144 7.68 -7.23 6.91
CA LYS A 144 7.07 -8.37 7.60
C LYS A 144 6.07 -7.93 8.68
N ILE A 145 6.49 -7.05 9.57
CA ILE A 145 5.69 -6.63 10.71
C ILE A 145 4.51 -5.76 10.29
N ASP A 146 4.71 -4.80 9.37
CA ASP A 146 3.61 -3.96 8.88
C ASP A 146 2.55 -4.80 8.16
N THR A 147 2.99 -5.76 7.33
CA THR A 147 2.11 -6.69 6.62
C THR A 147 1.25 -7.50 7.59
N GLU A 148 1.88 -8.10 8.61
CA GLU A 148 1.18 -8.89 9.62
C GLU A 148 0.16 -8.02 10.39
N LYS A 149 0.60 -6.87 10.88
CA LYS A 149 -0.26 -5.97 11.67
C LYS A 149 -1.45 -5.47 10.86
N ILE A 150 -1.22 -5.00 9.63
CA ILE A 150 -2.27 -4.45 8.78
C ILE A 150 -3.27 -5.55 8.38
N ILE A 151 -2.80 -6.67 7.83
CA ILE A 151 -3.70 -7.74 7.38
C ILE A 151 -4.48 -8.33 8.56
N SER A 152 -3.81 -8.65 9.67
CA SER A 152 -4.47 -9.28 10.81
C SER A 152 -5.52 -8.38 11.48
N ASN A 153 -5.34 -7.06 11.46
CA ASN A 153 -6.28 -6.15 12.13
C ASN A 153 -7.37 -5.60 11.22
N TYR A 154 -7.13 -5.54 9.90
CA TYR A 154 -8.03 -4.83 9.01
C TYR A 154 -8.68 -5.69 7.92
N LEU A 155 -8.13 -6.86 7.55
CA LEU A 155 -8.64 -7.65 6.43
C LEU A 155 -10.13 -7.94 6.57
N ILE A 156 -10.60 -8.24 7.78
CA ILE A 156 -12.00 -8.62 8.07
C ILE A 156 -12.65 -7.68 9.11
N LYS A 157 -12.03 -6.53 9.39
CA LYS A 157 -12.64 -5.51 10.24
C LYS A 157 -13.91 -4.97 9.58
N PRO A 158 -15.05 -4.81 10.29
CA PRO A 158 -16.26 -4.25 9.71
C PRO A 158 -16.03 -2.95 8.95
N GLY A 159 -16.74 -2.76 7.83
CA GLY A 159 -16.59 -1.62 6.91
C GLY A 159 -15.86 -1.98 5.62
N PHE A 160 -15.64 -0.98 4.77
CA PHE A 160 -15.02 -1.12 3.45
C PHE A 160 -13.59 -0.60 3.44
N ARG A 161 -12.70 -1.30 2.72
CA ARG A 161 -11.30 -0.87 2.47
C ARG A 161 -10.69 -1.55 1.25
N ILE A 162 -9.54 -0.99 0.82
CA ILE A 162 -8.69 -1.58 -0.21
C ILE A 162 -7.34 -1.92 0.43
N MET A 163 -6.84 -3.13 0.20
CA MET A 163 -5.50 -3.57 0.64
C MET A 163 -4.72 -4.09 -0.55
N SER A 164 -3.53 -3.57 -0.80
CA SER A 164 -2.80 -3.93 -2.00
C SER A 164 -1.35 -4.31 -1.71
N PRO A 165 -0.89 -5.48 -2.15
CA PRO A 165 0.52 -5.81 -2.24
C PRO A 165 1.11 -5.30 -3.56
N SER A 166 2.41 -4.99 -3.54
CA SER A 166 3.20 -4.68 -4.73
C SER A 166 3.59 -5.94 -5.49
N GLN A 167 3.31 -6.01 -6.79
CA GLN A 167 3.75 -7.12 -7.65
C GLN A 167 5.28 -7.26 -7.67
N ARG A 168 5.99 -6.15 -7.71
CA ARG A 168 7.45 -6.08 -7.68
C ARG A 168 8.04 -6.76 -6.44
N LEU A 169 7.37 -6.62 -5.30
CA LEU A 169 7.83 -7.21 -4.03
C LEU A 169 7.44 -8.69 -3.89
N LEU A 170 6.39 -9.17 -4.57
CA LEU A 170 5.89 -10.54 -4.38
C LEU A 170 6.95 -11.63 -4.55
N LEU A 171 7.89 -11.45 -5.51
CA LEU A 171 8.94 -12.42 -5.80
C LEU A 171 10.27 -12.14 -5.09
N SER A 172 10.37 -11.00 -4.38
CA SER A 172 11.52 -10.69 -3.53
C SER A 172 11.47 -11.48 -2.22
N ASP A 173 12.58 -11.51 -1.50
CA ASP A 173 12.57 -11.99 -0.13
C ASP A 173 11.86 -10.99 0.78
N VAL A 174 11.20 -11.50 1.82
CA VAL A 174 10.50 -10.65 2.77
C VAL A 174 11.49 -9.72 3.48
N ILE A 175 11.18 -8.43 3.52
CA ILE A 175 11.90 -7.47 4.33
C ILE A 175 11.53 -7.72 5.79
N ASP A 176 12.53 -7.86 6.66
CA ASP A 176 12.36 -8.19 8.08
C ASP A 176 13.10 -7.16 8.94
N LEU A 177 12.59 -5.92 8.95
CA LEU A 177 13.08 -4.86 9.81
C LEU A 177 12.28 -4.83 11.10
N ASP A 178 12.97 -4.64 12.22
CA ASP A 178 12.33 -4.37 13.50
C ASP A 178 11.60 -3.03 13.48
N VAL A 179 10.44 -2.96 14.11
CA VAL A 179 9.66 -1.75 14.25
C VAL A 179 9.97 -1.10 15.59
N LEU A 180 10.45 0.14 15.56
CA LEU A 180 10.69 0.94 16.77
C LEU A 180 9.39 1.55 17.29
N TYR A 181 8.53 2.01 16.37
CA TYR A 181 7.25 2.63 16.70
C TYR A 181 6.25 2.46 15.55
N ASN A 182 4.98 2.36 15.89
CA ASN A 182 3.86 2.51 14.98
C ASN A 182 2.70 3.23 15.67
N ASP A 183 1.85 3.90 14.92
CA ASP A 183 0.63 4.44 15.50
C ASP A 183 -0.38 3.32 15.86
N LYS A 184 -1.36 3.64 16.69
CA LYS A 184 -2.36 2.67 17.17
C LYS A 184 -3.18 2.02 16.05
N ASP A 185 -3.30 2.70 14.91
CA ASP A 185 -4.10 2.27 13.75
C ASP A 185 -3.22 1.76 12.59
N TYR A 186 -1.92 1.53 12.83
CA TYR A 186 -0.95 1.01 11.84
C TYR A 186 -0.90 1.80 10.52
N LYS A 187 -1.06 3.12 10.61
CA LYS A 187 -1.05 4.02 9.46
C LYS A 187 0.35 4.31 8.97
N TYR A 188 1.32 4.26 9.89
CA TYR A 188 2.74 4.38 9.60
C TYR A 188 3.58 3.56 10.59
N PHE A 189 4.80 3.25 10.18
CA PHE A 189 5.79 2.52 10.97
C PHE A 189 7.12 3.27 10.93
N GLN A 190 7.80 3.32 12.07
CA GLN A 190 9.17 3.81 12.19
C GLN A 190 10.09 2.61 12.40
N TYR A 191 11.11 2.50 11.57
CA TYR A 191 12.09 1.41 11.60
C TYR A 191 13.44 1.84 12.17
N LEU A 192 13.84 3.09 11.90
CA LEU A 192 15.10 3.66 12.37
C LEU A 192 14.84 4.99 13.04
N LYS A 193 15.75 5.36 13.98
CA LYS A 193 15.78 6.67 14.64
C LYS A 193 17.16 7.25 14.50
N GLY A 194 17.26 8.44 13.93
CA GLY A 194 18.49 9.21 13.72
C GLY A 194 18.27 10.68 13.97
N GLU A 195 19.37 11.45 13.94
CA GLU A 195 19.37 12.86 14.31
C GLU A 195 19.66 13.80 13.12
N ASN A 196 20.06 13.25 11.96
CA ASN A 196 20.50 14.07 10.84
C ASN A 196 19.42 14.28 9.78
N ILE A 197 18.68 13.23 9.42
CA ILE A 197 17.72 13.25 8.32
C ILE A 197 16.50 12.40 8.68
N THR A 198 15.30 12.86 8.34
CA THR A 198 14.09 12.03 8.37
C THR A 198 13.77 11.58 6.95
N ILE A 199 13.73 10.26 6.72
CA ILE A 199 13.31 9.65 5.46
C ILE A 199 11.89 9.12 5.62
N VAL A 200 10.98 9.54 4.74
CA VAL A 200 9.58 9.09 4.73
C VAL A 200 9.27 8.40 3.41
N CYS A 201 8.99 7.11 3.48
CA CYS A 201 8.68 6.26 2.34
C CYS A 201 7.18 6.13 2.16
N PHE A 202 6.66 6.47 0.99
CA PHE A 202 5.26 6.31 0.60
C PHE A 202 5.09 5.12 -0.35
N ASN A 203 3.91 4.55 -0.40
CA ASN A 203 3.55 3.40 -1.22
C ASN A 203 4.42 2.16 -0.91
N TYR A 204 5.23 1.72 -1.87
CA TYR A 204 6.09 0.55 -1.76
C TYR A 204 7.57 0.94 -1.80
N SER A 205 7.89 2.18 -1.43
CA SER A 205 9.25 2.74 -1.56
C SER A 205 10.19 2.40 -0.39
N LEU A 206 9.72 1.70 0.65
CA LEU A 206 10.56 1.30 1.78
C LEU A 206 11.90 0.64 1.38
N PRO A 207 11.98 -0.26 0.37
CA PRO A 207 13.25 -0.84 -0.06
C PRO A 207 14.28 0.22 -0.50
N TYR A 208 13.82 1.29 -1.16
CA TYR A 208 14.72 2.39 -1.56
C TYR A 208 15.22 3.19 -0.36
N GLY A 209 14.33 3.41 0.64
CA GLY A 209 14.71 4.06 1.89
C GLY A 209 15.78 3.28 2.67
N ILE A 210 15.69 1.94 2.65
CA ILE A 210 16.69 1.07 3.26
C ILE A 210 18.06 1.23 2.57
N VAL A 211 18.09 1.15 1.23
CA VAL A 211 19.34 1.32 0.46
C VAL A 211 19.92 2.71 0.66
N LEU A 212 19.08 3.74 0.69
CA LEU A 212 19.52 5.12 0.95
C LEU A 212 20.13 5.27 2.36
N ASN A 213 19.51 4.64 3.37
CA ASN A 213 20.07 4.63 4.73
C ASN A 213 21.46 3.98 4.76
N GLU A 214 21.67 2.88 4.05
CA GLU A 214 22.98 2.23 3.98
C GLU A 214 24.01 3.17 3.36
N ALA A 215 23.68 3.85 2.26
CA ALA A 215 24.57 4.80 1.61
C ALA A 215 24.89 6.02 2.51
N LEU A 216 23.91 6.57 3.22
CA LEU A 216 24.11 7.69 4.15
C LEU A 216 24.95 7.29 5.36
N LYS A 217 24.78 6.07 5.85
CA LYS A 217 25.54 5.53 6.97
C LYS A 217 27.03 5.40 6.67
N GLU A 218 27.42 5.15 5.42
CA GLU A 218 28.83 5.13 4.99
C GLU A 218 29.50 6.51 5.14
N SER A 219 28.71 7.58 5.26
CA SER A 219 29.15 8.96 5.50
C SER A 219 28.87 9.45 6.94
N ASP A 220 28.67 8.52 7.89
CA ASP A 220 28.34 8.80 9.29
C ASP A 220 27.04 9.61 9.50
N ILE A 221 26.11 9.55 8.55
CA ILE A 221 24.82 10.23 8.64
C ILE A 221 23.76 9.26 9.18
N CYS A 222 23.19 9.61 10.34
CA CYS A 222 22.15 8.82 11.01
C CYS A 222 20.75 9.28 10.60
N VAL A 223 19.90 8.35 10.15
CA VAL A 223 18.57 8.67 9.66
C VAL A 223 17.46 8.10 10.52
N SER A 224 16.33 8.82 10.60
CA SER A 224 15.03 8.26 10.95
C SER A 224 14.37 7.74 9.70
N LEU A 225 13.81 6.51 9.72
CA LEU A 225 13.18 5.89 8.57
C LEU A 225 11.73 5.53 8.89
N PHE A 226 10.80 6.08 8.10
CA PHE A 226 9.36 5.83 8.20
C PHE A 226 8.81 5.22 6.92
N SER A 227 7.78 4.37 7.08
CA SER A 227 6.89 3.92 5.99
C SER A 227 5.48 4.42 6.28
N ILE A 228 4.84 5.03 5.29
CA ILE A 228 3.42 5.40 5.31
C ILE A 228 2.63 4.30 4.65
N ASN A 229 1.70 3.72 5.40
CA ASN A 229 0.97 2.51 5.00
C ASN A 229 -0.51 2.77 4.68
N ILE A 230 -0.98 4.02 4.82
CA ILE A 230 -2.36 4.44 4.51
C ILE A 230 -2.37 5.59 3.52
N TYR A 231 -3.41 5.63 2.66
CA TYR A 231 -3.57 6.66 1.62
C TYR A 231 -4.61 7.74 1.95
N THR A 232 -5.30 7.62 3.06
CA THR A 232 -6.19 8.67 3.56
C THR A 232 -5.44 9.60 4.50
N LYS A 233 -5.95 10.82 4.64
CA LYS A 233 -5.37 11.79 5.57
C LYS A 233 -5.39 11.26 7.00
N PHE A 234 -4.28 11.44 7.72
CA PHE A 234 -4.15 11.13 9.14
C PHE A 234 -3.30 12.20 9.85
N ASP A 235 -3.12 12.07 11.15
CA ASP A 235 -2.30 12.97 11.94
C ASP A 235 -0.80 12.66 11.76
N TYR A 236 -0.09 13.56 11.10
CA TYR A 236 1.36 13.48 10.86
C TYR A 236 2.20 14.04 12.02
N SER A 237 1.62 14.48 13.14
CA SER A 237 2.32 15.22 14.22
C SER A 237 3.58 14.51 14.72
N TYR A 238 3.55 13.18 14.83
CA TYR A 238 4.71 12.41 15.29
C TYR A 238 5.87 12.48 14.30
N ILE A 239 5.59 12.29 13.02
CA ILE A 239 6.58 12.37 11.93
C ILE A 239 7.09 13.81 11.80
N ILE A 240 6.20 14.80 11.89
CA ILE A 240 6.55 16.23 11.85
C ILE A 240 7.48 16.60 13.02
N ASN A 241 7.25 16.07 14.21
CA ASN A 241 8.15 16.29 15.35
C ASN A 241 9.55 15.66 15.10
N ASP A 242 9.60 14.53 14.44
CA ASP A 242 10.88 13.93 14.03
C ASP A 242 11.60 14.82 13.01
N ILE A 243 10.88 15.33 12.00
CA ILE A 243 11.40 16.25 10.98
C ILE A 243 11.92 17.55 11.61
N LYS A 244 11.23 18.09 12.63
CA LYS A 244 11.71 19.29 13.39
C LYS A 244 13.03 19.05 14.11
N ASN A 245 13.28 17.83 14.57
CA ASN A 245 14.54 17.50 15.25
C ASN A 245 15.70 17.33 14.29
N THR A 246 15.45 16.77 13.10
CA THR A 246 16.47 16.53 12.07
C THR A 246 16.70 17.73 11.16
N ASN A 247 15.74 18.62 11.01
CA ASN A 247 15.68 19.76 10.08
C ASN A 247 15.88 19.39 8.58
N ASN A 248 16.01 18.09 8.27
CA ASN A 248 16.21 17.59 6.91
C ASN A 248 15.18 16.50 6.60
N LEU A 249 14.56 16.60 5.44
CA LEU A 249 13.52 15.68 5.01
C LEU A 249 13.84 15.08 3.64
N ILE A 250 13.80 13.76 3.54
CA ILE A 250 13.76 13.06 2.26
C ILE A 250 12.43 12.32 2.13
N ILE A 251 11.69 12.60 1.08
CA ILE A 251 10.49 11.85 0.72
C ILE A 251 10.81 10.94 -0.44
N ILE A 252 10.45 9.67 -0.33
CA ILE A 252 10.51 8.71 -1.43
C ILE A 252 9.09 8.26 -1.74
N ASP A 253 8.57 8.59 -2.92
CA ASP A 253 7.22 8.24 -3.36
C ASP A 253 7.26 7.59 -4.74
N ASP A 254 7.03 6.28 -4.81
CA ASP A 254 7.08 5.50 -6.05
C ASP A 254 5.72 5.41 -6.77
N SER A 255 4.75 6.23 -6.37
CA SER A 255 3.44 6.34 -7.03
C SER A 255 3.57 6.80 -8.48
N LYS A 256 2.65 6.34 -9.32
CA LYS A 256 2.44 6.86 -10.68
C LYS A 256 1.40 7.98 -10.70
N SER A 257 0.79 8.29 -9.57
CA SER A 257 -0.20 9.36 -9.42
C SER A 257 0.42 10.75 -9.61
N ASN A 258 -0.28 11.63 -10.28
CA ASN A 258 0.07 13.06 -10.30
C ASN A 258 -0.32 13.73 -8.97
N ASN A 259 -1.33 13.19 -8.26
CA ASN A 259 -1.72 13.64 -6.92
C ASN A 259 -1.11 12.68 -5.90
N LYS A 260 0.04 13.01 -5.37
CA LYS A 260 0.78 12.12 -4.49
C LYS A 260 0.25 12.18 -3.06
N ALA A 261 0.24 11.05 -2.37
CA ALA A 261 -0.10 11.01 -0.95
C ALA A 261 0.92 11.81 -0.11
N SER A 262 2.15 11.89 -0.57
CA SER A 262 3.23 12.68 0.06
C SER A 262 3.01 14.18 0.02
N ASP A 263 2.19 14.72 -0.90
CA ASP A 263 1.91 16.16 -1.00
C ASP A 263 1.22 16.71 0.25
N ILE A 264 0.42 15.87 0.94
CA ILE A 264 -0.25 16.25 2.18
C ILE A 264 0.79 16.48 3.30
N LEU A 265 1.75 15.57 3.44
CA LEU A 265 2.84 15.71 4.41
C LEU A 265 3.66 16.98 4.11
N LEU A 266 4.06 17.20 2.86
CA LEU A 266 4.81 18.38 2.46
C LEU A 266 4.08 19.68 2.82
N LYS A 267 2.78 19.76 2.52
CA LYS A 267 1.95 20.92 2.86
C LYS A 267 1.95 21.18 4.37
N GLU A 268 1.80 20.14 5.18
CA GLU A 268 1.79 20.28 6.65
C GLU A 268 3.18 20.69 7.17
N VAL A 269 4.24 20.09 6.64
CA VAL A 269 5.62 20.41 6.99
C VAL A 269 5.93 21.88 6.71
N TYR A 270 5.67 22.38 5.49
CA TYR A 270 5.92 23.79 5.13
C TYR A 270 5.03 24.79 5.91
N SER A 271 3.91 24.33 6.48
CA SER A 271 3.04 25.21 7.28
C SER A 271 3.49 25.35 8.74
N CYS A 272 4.32 24.43 9.27
CA CYS A 272 4.63 24.39 10.69
C CYS A 272 6.12 24.12 11.04
N CYS A 273 6.98 23.92 10.04
CA CYS A 273 8.39 23.64 10.24
C CYS A 273 9.27 24.66 9.50
N GLN A 274 10.38 25.02 10.12
CA GLN A 274 11.53 25.56 9.41
C GLN A 274 12.41 24.36 9.08
N ILE A 275 12.74 24.16 7.80
CA ILE A 275 13.50 23.02 7.32
C ILE A 275 14.71 23.53 6.54
N ASP A 276 15.87 22.95 6.79
CA ASP A 276 17.10 23.30 6.09
C ASP A 276 17.11 22.74 4.68
N GLN A 277 16.69 21.47 4.51
CA GLN A 277 16.65 20.83 3.21
C GLN A 277 15.47 19.86 3.06
N VAL A 278 14.85 19.88 1.87
CA VAL A 278 13.84 18.90 1.43
C VAL A 278 14.28 18.30 0.11
N ILE A 279 14.37 16.98 0.05
CA ILE A 279 14.60 16.22 -1.18
C ILE A 279 13.38 15.35 -1.45
N ILE A 280 12.86 15.43 -2.67
CA ILE A 280 11.76 14.59 -3.13
C ILE A 280 12.30 13.65 -4.20
N ILE A 281 12.22 12.36 -3.94
CA ILE A 281 12.59 11.29 -4.87
C ILE A 281 11.31 10.65 -5.34
N ASP A 282 10.96 10.92 -6.58
CA ASP A 282 9.75 10.44 -7.20
C ASP A 282 10.00 10.04 -8.67
N ARG A 283 8.94 9.61 -9.34
CA ARG A 283 9.02 9.29 -10.77
C ARG A 283 9.18 10.54 -11.58
N LYS A 284 10.22 10.56 -12.42
CA LYS A 284 10.40 11.60 -13.44
C LYS A 284 9.37 11.39 -14.55
N ASP A 285 8.85 12.48 -15.10
CA ASP A 285 7.98 12.43 -16.27
C ASP A 285 8.73 11.79 -17.46
N GLU A 286 8.26 10.62 -17.88
CA GLU A 286 8.79 9.96 -19.07
C GLU A 286 8.11 10.53 -20.31
N GLN A 287 8.91 11.02 -21.25
CA GLN A 287 8.41 11.58 -22.53
C GLN A 287 7.68 10.53 -23.40
N ASN A 288 7.87 9.25 -23.12
CA ASN A 288 7.36 8.15 -23.94
C ASN A 288 6.36 7.29 -23.14
N ARG A 289 5.09 7.70 -23.15
CA ARG A 289 4.01 7.08 -22.39
C ARG A 289 3.59 5.67 -22.87
N PHE A 290 4.12 5.16 -23.99
CA PHE A 290 3.69 3.90 -24.59
C PHE A 290 4.71 2.75 -24.49
N TYR A 291 5.87 2.99 -23.90
CA TYR A 291 6.88 1.94 -23.70
C TYR A 291 6.85 1.38 -22.27
N PRO A 292 7.40 0.15 -22.08
CA PRO A 292 7.46 -0.44 -20.76
C PRO A 292 8.15 0.54 -19.80
N ARG A 293 7.35 1.16 -18.94
CA ARG A 293 7.85 2.01 -17.88
C ARG A 293 8.61 1.12 -16.91
N GLN A 294 9.80 1.51 -16.60
CA GLN A 294 10.49 0.91 -15.47
C GLN A 294 9.71 1.32 -14.21
N ASP A 295 9.17 0.33 -13.51
CA ASP A 295 8.48 0.59 -12.26
C ASP A 295 9.44 0.80 -11.08
N LYS A 296 10.74 0.80 -11.36
CA LYS A 296 11.79 1.14 -10.40
C LYS A 296 12.07 2.64 -10.46
N LEU A 297 12.25 3.23 -9.29
CA LEU A 297 12.85 4.56 -9.20
C LEU A 297 14.32 4.44 -9.57
N ASP A 298 14.77 5.33 -10.44
CA ASP A 298 16.19 5.48 -10.78
C ASP A 298 16.80 6.53 -9.83
N ILE A 299 17.41 6.06 -8.74
CA ILE A 299 17.93 6.91 -7.68
C ILE A 299 19.46 6.90 -7.75
N ASP A 300 20.03 8.06 -7.99
CA ASP A 300 21.47 8.29 -7.76
C ASP A 300 21.71 8.55 -6.27
N TYR A 301 21.92 7.47 -5.52
CA TYR A 301 22.15 7.54 -4.08
C TYR A 301 23.37 8.38 -3.72
N SER A 302 24.46 8.33 -4.53
CA SER A 302 25.66 9.11 -4.31
C SER A 302 25.39 10.60 -4.46
N ALA A 303 24.61 11.00 -5.45
CA ALA A 303 24.20 12.40 -5.62
C ALA A 303 23.35 12.90 -4.45
N VAL A 304 22.48 12.04 -3.88
CA VAL A 304 21.70 12.39 -2.68
C VAL A 304 22.60 12.54 -1.47
N VAL A 305 23.51 11.60 -1.22
CA VAL A 305 24.47 11.66 -0.09
C VAL A 305 25.32 12.91 -0.15
N ASN A 306 25.86 13.26 -1.34
CA ASN A 306 26.70 14.43 -1.52
C ASN A 306 26.02 15.77 -1.17
N GLN A 307 24.68 15.82 -1.14
CA GLN A 307 23.95 17.03 -0.74
C GLN A 307 23.98 17.26 0.78
N PHE A 308 24.37 16.25 1.57
CA PHE A 308 24.43 16.35 3.03
C PHE A 308 25.86 16.28 3.60
N VAL A 309 26.86 15.99 2.77
CA VAL A 309 28.28 15.86 3.18
C VAL A 309 29.05 17.16 2.94
N SER A 310 28.45 18.13 2.26
CA SER A 310 29.09 19.41 1.90
C SER A 310 29.12 20.45 3.03
#